data_37d679f8f4e148cad050d8f87842236b
#
_entry.id   37d679f8f4e148cad050d8f87842236b
#
_cell.length_a   1.000
_cell.length_b   1.000
_cell.length_c   1.000
_cell.angle_alpha   90.00
_cell.angle_beta   90.00
_cell.angle_gamma   90.00
#
_symmetry.space_group_name_H-M   'P 1'
#
loop_
_entity.id
_entity.type
_entity.pdbx_description
1 polymer ?
#
loop_
_entity_poly.entity_id
_entity_poly.type
_entity_poly.pdbx_seq_one_letter_code
_entity_poly.pdbx_strand_id
1 'polypeptide(L)'
;MARPFKKVESEGGVTEWRHTGNGLRVLTVPTPVAPVIAFGIVYGVGSRHELPGHTGATHILEHLMFKGSERFNRASGTEAARELHRVGASFNATTWLDRTNYFEVLPVEQLALAVDIESDRMRGALVRDNDLESERTVVLNELDAGENDSFDLLMKSSFALAYLEHPYRHPTIGWRNDVERMSGDVLRGFYDTYYHPDNATVIVAGDLDQAVALDHVERAFGGLGRAPEPVPEVTIREPEQR
;
A
#
# COMPACT_ATOMS: atom_id res chain seq x y z
N MET A 1 10.63 22.02 21.20
CA MET A 1 11.26 20.79 20.67
C MET A 1 11.43 20.95 19.17
N ALA A 2 12.51 20.49 18.57
CA ALA A 2 12.67 20.50 17.12
C ALA A 2 11.53 19.68 16.50
N ARG A 3 10.87 20.20 15.45
CA ARG A 3 9.83 19.44 14.77
C ARG A 3 10.44 18.17 14.15
N PRO A 4 9.82 17.00 14.30
CA PRO A 4 10.37 15.72 13.80
C PRO A 4 10.45 15.65 12.27
N PHE A 5 9.72 16.55 11.56
CA PHE A 5 9.75 16.65 10.11
C PHE A 5 10.68 17.77 9.63
N LYS A 6 11.59 17.42 8.72
CA LYS A 6 12.43 18.36 7.97
C LYS A 6 11.82 18.58 6.58
N LYS A 7 11.59 19.85 6.21
CA LYS A 7 11.22 20.20 4.84
C LYS A 7 12.39 19.89 3.90
N VAL A 8 12.13 19.15 2.83
CA VAL A 8 13.10 18.77 1.80
C VAL A 8 13.04 19.78 0.67
N GLU A 9 11.87 19.92 0.04
CA GLU A 9 11.64 20.86 -1.05
C GLU A 9 10.17 21.29 -1.13
N SER A 10 9.88 22.27 -1.99
CA SER A 10 8.51 22.70 -2.29
C SER A 10 8.47 23.21 -3.71
N GLU A 11 7.67 22.57 -4.56
CA GLU A 11 7.52 22.89 -5.96
C GLU A 11 6.09 22.59 -6.43
N GLY A 12 5.52 23.39 -7.33
CA GLY A 12 4.21 23.17 -7.93
C GLY A 12 3.04 23.03 -6.95
N GLY A 13 3.13 23.63 -5.76
CA GLY A 13 2.13 23.49 -4.70
C GLY A 13 2.29 22.25 -3.82
N VAL A 14 3.24 21.37 -4.11
CA VAL A 14 3.59 20.20 -3.31
C VAL A 14 4.76 20.54 -2.38
N THR A 15 4.66 20.17 -1.11
CA THR A 15 5.78 20.28 -0.16
C THR A 15 6.16 18.88 0.33
N GLU A 16 7.44 18.54 0.17
CA GLU A 16 8.02 17.30 0.68
C GLU A 16 8.61 17.51 2.09
N TRP A 17 8.29 16.58 2.97
CA TRP A 17 8.80 16.46 4.33
C TRP A 17 9.40 15.08 4.55
N ARG A 18 10.45 15.02 5.39
CA ARG A 18 11.08 13.77 5.79
C ARG A 18 11.10 13.69 7.31
N HIS A 19 10.53 12.63 7.86
CA HIS A 19 10.60 12.36 9.30
C HIS A 19 12.04 11.98 9.70
N THR A 20 12.61 12.70 10.68
CA THR A 20 14.03 12.57 11.03
C THR A 20 14.36 11.29 11.78
N GLY A 21 13.40 10.68 12.47
CA GLY A 21 13.56 9.44 13.22
C GLY A 21 13.45 8.20 12.33
N ASN A 22 12.26 7.97 11.76
CA ASN A 22 11.95 6.74 11.02
C ASN A 22 12.06 6.84 9.50
N GLY A 23 12.35 8.02 8.94
CA GLY A 23 12.56 8.18 7.51
C GLY A 23 11.28 8.29 6.66
N LEU A 24 10.09 8.31 7.27
CA LEU A 24 8.82 8.46 6.54
C LEU A 24 8.84 9.72 5.67
N ARG A 25 8.46 9.56 4.42
CA ARG A 25 8.27 10.66 3.48
C ARG A 25 6.83 11.13 3.56
N VAL A 26 6.60 12.43 3.61
CA VAL A 26 5.25 13.02 3.61
C VAL A 26 5.19 14.09 2.54
N LEU A 27 4.18 14.02 1.68
CA LEU A 27 3.85 15.05 0.70
C LEU A 27 2.56 15.76 1.15
N THR A 28 2.60 17.08 1.21
CA THR A 28 1.42 17.90 1.52
C THR A 28 1.07 18.78 0.32
N VAL A 29 -0.21 18.76 -0.07
CA VAL A 29 -0.74 19.49 -1.23
C VAL A 29 -1.97 20.30 -0.80
N PRO A 30 -1.80 21.52 -0.21
CA PRO A 30 -2.92 22.38 0.18
C PRO A 30 -3.73 22.80 -1.05
N THR A 31 -5.02 22.48 -1.07
CA THR A 31 -5.95 22.81 -2.14
C THR A 31 -7.31 23.15 -1.53
N PRO A 32 -7.48 24.36 -0.94
CA PRO A 32 -8.66 24.72 -0.14
C PRO A 32 -9.86 25.10 -1.05
N VAL A 33 -10.35 24.13 -1.85
CA VAL A 33 -11.50 24.33 -2.76
C VAL A 33 -12.80 23.82 -2.13
N ALA A 34 -12.72 22.74 -1.35
CA ALA A 34 -13.85 22.11 -0.68
C ALA A 34 -13.37 21.50 0.65
N PRO A 35 -14.23 21.34 1.67
CA PRO A 35 -13.85 20.82 2.99
C PRO A 35 -13.62 19.29 2.95
N VAL A 36 -12.78 18.83 2.05
CA VAL A 36 -12.42 17.43 1.85
C VAL A 36 -10.91 17.26 1.77
N ILE A 37 -10.46 16.09 2.16
CA ILE A 37 -9.07 15.66 2.11
C ILE A 37 -8.99 14.33 1.37
N ALA A 38 -7.97 14.18 0.53
CA ALA A 38 -7.46 12.89 0.09
C ALA A 38 -6.22 12.57 0.92
N PHE A 39 -6.29 11.49 1.68
CA PHE A 39 -5.16 10.88 2.37
C PHE A 39 -4.75 9.64 1.58
N GLY A 40 -3.47 9.41 1.42
CA GLY A 40 -2.96 8.22 0.77
C GLY A 40 -1.62 7.80 1.31
N ILE A 41 -1.33 6.51 1.25
CA ILE A 41 -0.03 5.94 1.53
C ILE A 41 0.42 5.07 0.36
N VAL A 42 1.67 5.26 -0.06
CA VAL A 42 2.30 4.51 -1.15
C VAL A 42 3.50 3.78 -0.60
N TYR A 43 3.50 2.48 -0.70
CA TYR A 43 4.65 1.63 -0.38
C TYR A 43 5.48 1.37 -1.63
N GLY A 44 6.80 1.45 -1.52
CA GLY A 44 7.76 1.16 -2.58
C GLY A 44 7.91 -0.35 -2.81
N VAL A 45 6.79 -1.04 -2.97
CA VAL A 45 6.72 -2.48 -3.21
C VAL A 45 5.56 -2.81 -4.14
N GLY A 46 5.81 -3.63 -5.14
CA GLY A 46 4.84 -4.11 -6.10
C GLY A 46 5.25 -5.49 -6.62
N SER A 47 4.56 -6.00 -7.63
CA SER A 47 4.76 -7.38 -8.09
C SER A 47 6.19 -7.68 -8.54
N ARG A 48 6.99 -6.69 -8.97
CA ARG A 48 8.41 -6.93 -9.32
C ARG A 48 9.28 -7.44 -8.17
N HIS A 49 8.83 -7.27 -6.91
CA HIS A 49 9.56 -7.71 -5.72
C HIS A 49 9.23 -9.15 -5.32
N GLU A 50 8.31 -9.78 -6.03
CA GLU A 50 7.88 -11.15 -5.77
C GLU A 50 8.89 -12.16 -6.32
N LEU A 51 9.07 -13.25 -5.59
CA LEU A 51 9.93 -14.36 -6.04
C LEU A 51 9.14 -15.33 -6.91
N PRO A 52 9.81 -16.01 -7.85
CA PRO A 52 9.20 -17.13 -8.58
C PRO A 52 8.59 -18.17 -7.63
N GLY A 53 7.37 -18.58 -7.92
CA GLY A 53 6.58 -19.48 -7.05
C GLY A 53 5.72 -18.74 -6.01
N HIS A 54 5.86 -17.42 -5.89
CA HIS A 54 5.10 -16.57 -4.95
C HIS A 54 4.49 -15.35 -5.66
N THR A 55 4.25 -15.43 -6.96
CA THR A 55 3.64 -14.33 -7.72
C THR A 55 2.20 -14.11 -7.28
N GLY A 56 1.78 -12.84 -7.20
CA GLY A 56 0.50 -12.43 -6.64
C GLY A 56 0.53 -12.15 -5.14
N ALA A 57 1.67 -12.34 -4.46
CA ALA A 57 1.80 -12.08 -3.02
C ALA A 57 1.42 -10.63 -2.66
N THR A 58 1.88 -9.66 -3.46
CA THR A 58 1.60 -8.23 -3.22
C THR A 58 0.11 -7.93 -3.32
N HIS A 59 -0.58 -8.48 -4.33
CA HIS A 59 -2.01 -8.28 -4.55
C HIS A 59 -2.86 -8.98 -3.48
N ILE A 60 -2.55 -10.22 -3.14
CA ILE A 60 -3.23 -10.92 -2.03
C ILE A 60 -3.04 -10.17 -0.72
N LEU A 61 -1.84 -9.66 -0.45
CA LEU A 61 -1.58 -8.86 0.75
C LEU A 61 -2.40 -7.57 0.76
N GLU A 62 -2.57 -6.90 -0.39
CA GLU A 62 -3.46 -5.73 -0.51
C GLU A 62 -4.87 -6.07 -0.01
N HIS A 63 -5.47 -7.18 -0.45
CA HIS A 63 -6.77 -7.65 0.02
C HIS A 63 -6.78 -7.90 1.54
N LEU A 64 -5.75 -8.56 2.05
CA LEU A 64 -5.64 -8.88 3.49
C LEU A 64 -5.51 -7.64 4.37
N MET A 65 -4.96 -6.54 3.85
CA MET A 65 -4.89 -5.26 4.58
C MET A 65 -6.28 -4.68 4.91
N PHE A 66 -7.34 -5.10 4.21
CA PHE A 66 -8.72 -4.73 4.53
C PHE A 66 -9.40 -5.68 5.54
N LYS A 67 -8.77 -6.83 5.89
CA LYS A 67 -9.36 -7.83 6.81
C LYS A 67 -9.15 -7.54 8.28
N GLY A 68 -8.32 -6.56 8.60
CA GLY A 68 -8.16 -6.03 9.95
C GLY A 68 -6.72 -5.89 10.40
N SER A 69 -6.58 -5.04 11.38
CA SER A 69 -5.34 -4.71 12.09
C SER A 69 -5.59 -4.75 13.59
N GLU A 70 -4.58 -4.50 14.40
CA GLU A 70 -4.69 -4.60 15.87
C GLU A 70 -5.82 -3.75 16.44
N ARG A 71 -5.95 -2.49 16.00
CA ARG A 71 -6.97 -1.54 16.48
C ARG A 71 -8.25 -1.57 15.65
N PHE A 72 -8.15 -1.85 14.35
CA PHE A 72 -9.26 -1.79 13.40
C PHE A 72 -9.61 -3.20 12.90
N ASN A 73 -10.42 -3.93 13.66
CA ASN A 73 -10.80 -5.29 13.34
C ASN A 73 -12.24 -5.63 13.77
N ARG A 74 -12.74 -6.74 13.25
CA ARG A 74 -14.11 -7.20 13.53
C ARG A 74 -14.35 -7.56 15.00
N ALA A 75 -13.36 -8.11 15.69
CA ALA A 75 -13.51 -8.53 17.08
C ALA A 75 -13.70 -7.34 18.03
N SER A 76 -13.06 -6.20 17.72
CA SER A 76 -13.24 -4.94 18.45
C SER A 76 -14.45 -4.12 17.98
N GLY A 77 -15.11 -4.51 16.88
CA GLY A 77 -16.23 -3.77 16.29
C GLY A 77 -15.81 -2.45 15.64
N THR A 78 -14.54 -2.29 15.33
CA THR A 78 -13.91 -1.08 14.76
C THR A 78 -13.31 -1.34 13.37
N GLU A 79 -13.93 -2.20 12.56
CA GLU A 79 -13.46 -2.51 11.20
C GLU A 79 -13.21 -1.22 10.42
N ALA A 80 -12.02 -1.08 9.80
CA ALA A 80 -11.61 0.13 9.08
C ALA A 80 -12.65 0.56 8.02
N ALA A 81 -13.13 -0.37 7.21
CA ALA A 81 -14.16 -0.11 6.21
C ALA A 81 -15.46 0.44 6.82
N ARG A 82 -15.88 -0.11 7.97
CA ARG A 82 -17.07 0.35 8.69
C ARG A 82 -16.90 1.78 9.22
N GLU A 83 -15.74 2.07 9.82
CA GLU A 83 -15.46 3.40 10.35
C GLU A 83 -15.35 4.45 9.23
N LEU A 84 -14.73 4.10 8.10
CA LEU A 84 -14.66 4.95 6.92
C LEU A 84 -16.04 5.21 6.31
N HIS A 85 -16.87 4.18 6.14
CA HIS A 85 -18.25 4.35 5.66
C HIS A 85 -19.09 5.23 6.58
N ARG A 86 -18.94 5.11 7.90
CA ARG A 86 -19.68 5.91 8.89
C ARG A 86 -19.45 7.42 8.74
N VAL A 87 -18.27 7.82 8.26
CA VAL A 87 -17.92 9.24 8.02
C VAL A 87 -18.11 9.67 6.56
N GLY A 88 -18.65 8.79 5.72
CA GLY A 88 -18.90 9.09 4.30
C GLY A 88 -17.63 9.07 3.44
N ALA A 89 -16.58 8.39 3.87
CA ALA A 89 -15.35 8.27 3.10
C ALA A 89 -15.52 7.36 1.88
N SER A 90 -14.87 7.73 0.78
CA SER A 90 -14.56 6.81 -0.34
C SER A 90 -13.13 6.33 -0.16
N PHE A 91 -12.90 5.04 -0.27
CA PHE A 91 -11.56 4.45 -0.09
C PHE A 91 -11.35 3.26 -1.03
N ASN A 92 -10.08 3.02 -1.37
CA ASN A 92 -9.67 1.87 -2.18
C ASN A 92 -8.16 1.66 -2.03
N ALA A 93 -7.66 0.63 -2.72
CA ALA A 93 -6.24 0.37 -2.90
C ALA A 93 -5.94 -0.03 -4.35
N THR A 94 -4.68 0.00 -4.73
CA THR A 94 -4.20 -0.56 -5.99
C THR A 94 -2.80 -1.11 -5.84
N THR A 95 -2.57 -2.26 -6.45
CA THR A 95 -1.25 -2.87 -6.61
C THR A 95 -0.80 -2.79 -8.06
N TRP A 96 0.46 -2.46 -8.28
CA TRP A 96 1.08 -2.43 -9.60
C TRP A 96 2.50 -3.02 -9.54
N LEU A 97 3.25 -2.91 -10.62
CA LEU A 97 4.58 -3.50 -10.75
C LEU A 97 5.57 -3.02 -9.67
N ASP A 98 5.53 -1.72 -9.34
CA ASP A 98 6.52 -1.05 -8.49
C ASP A 98 5.99 -0.57 -7.15
N ARG A 99 4.67 -0.51 -6.98
CA ARG A 99 4.02 0.12 -5.84
C ARG A 99 2.75 -0.60 -5.43
N THR A 100 2.41 -0.44 -4.15
CA THR A 100 1.08 -0.68 -3.60
C THR A 100 0.66 0.59 -2.88
N ASN A 101 -0.57 1.06 -3.11
CA ASN A 101 -1.08 2.23 -2.42
C ASN A 101 -2.49 2.02 -1.90
N TYR A 102 -2.78 2.69 -0.80
CA TYR A 102 -4.10 2.78 -0.16
C TYR A 102 -4.48 4.25 -0.11
N PHE A 103 -5.76 4.56 -0.26
CA PHE A 103 -6.22 5.95 -0.22
C PHE A 103 -7.65 6.08 0.27
N GLU A 104 -7.91 7.18 0.93
CA GLU A 104 -9.20 7.62 1.42
C GLU A 104 -9.49 9.06 0.99
N VAL A 105 -10.72 9.31 0.56
CA VAL A 105 -11.25 10.67 0.36
C VAL A 105 -12.38 10.88 1.36
N LEU A 106 -12.25 11.88 2.22
CA LEU A 106 -13.10 12.06 3.40
C LEU A 106 -13.20 13.53 3.79
N PRO A 107 -14.20 13.91 4.64
CA PRO A 107 -14.28 15.26 5.21
C PRO A 107 -12.99 15.61 5.96
N VAL A 108 -12.55 16.87 5.89
CA VAL A 108 -11.28 17.34 6.48
C VAL A 108 -11.18 17.06 7.98
N GLU A 109 -12.29 17.11 8.70
CA GLU A 109 -12.36 16.85 10.15
C GLU A 109 -12.03 15.38 10.50
N GLN A 110 -12.04 14.50 9.53
CA GLN A 110 -11.81 13.07 9.69
C GLN A 110 -10.38 12.63 9.32
N LEU A 111 -9.47 13.56 9.01
CA LEU A 111 -8.08 13.25 8.70
C LEU A 111 -7.44 12.32 9.74
N ALA A 112 -7.71 12.55 11.02
CA ALA A 112 -7.18 11.72 12.11
C ALA A 112 -7.57 10.25 11.96
N LEU A 113 -8.80 9.94 11.50
CA LEU A 113 -9.27 8.57 11.31
C LEU A 113 -8.47 7.86 10.20
N ALA A 114 -8.28 8.51 9.04
CA ALA A 114 -7.50 7.92 7.95
C ALA A 114 -6.04 7.68 8.38
N VAL A 115 -5.42 8.67 9.02
CA VAL A 115 -4.05 8.56 9.55
C VAL A 115 -3.92 7.42 10.56
N ASP A 116 -4.90 7.26 11.46
CA ASP A 116 -4.92 6.21 12.47
C ASP A 116 -5.09 4.82 11.86
N ILE A 117 -5.95 4.65 10.86
CA ILE A 117 -6.16 3.38 10.14
C ILE A 117 -4.88 2.99 9.42
N GLU A 118 -4.28 3.90 8.64
CA GLU A 118 -3.10 3.59 7.84
C GLU A 118 -1.86 3.31 8.69
N SER A 119 -1.68 4.03 9.80
CA SER A 119 -0.57 3.76 10.71
C SER A 119 -0.71 2.42 11.43
N ASP A 120 -1.93 2.05 11.82
CA ASP A 120 -2.20 0.79 12.50
C ASP A 120 -1.96 -0.40 11.55
N ARG A 121 -2.51 -0.36 10.32
CA ARG A 121 -2.31 -1.44 9.37
C ARG A 121 -0.89 -1.52 8.79
N MET A 122 -0.08 -0.44 8.87
CA MET A 122 1.32 -0.49 8.45
C MET A 122 2.13 -1.50 9.25
N ARG A 123 1.89 -1.65 10.56
CA ARG A 123 2.64 -2.60 11.41
C ARG A 123 1.76 -3.56 12.22
N GLY A 124 0.46 -3.37 12.21
CA GLY A 124 -0.50 -4.14 12.97
C GLY A 124 -1.47 -4.96 12.10
N ALA A 125 -1.25 -5.10 10.79
CA ALA A 125 -2.10 -5.95 9.95
C ALA A 125 -2.06 -7.41 10.41
N LEU A 126 -3.23 -8.04 10.52
CA LEU A 126 -3.35 -9.35 11.16
C LEU A 126 -2.91 -10.52 10.27
N VAL A 127 -2.97 -10.39 8.95
CA VAL A 127 -2.53 -11.38 7.94
C VAL A 127 -2.83 -12.82 8.37
N ARG A 128 -4.12 -13.12 8.65
CA ARG A 128 -4.57 -14.40 9.21
C ARG A 128 -4.79 -15.44 8.10
N ASP A 129 -4.47 -16.71 8.39
CA ASP A 129 -4.66 -17.80 7.43
C ASP A 129 -6.14 -17.99 7.02
N ASN A 130 -7.09 -17.81 7.96
CA ASN A 130 -8.52 -17.89 7.63
C ASN A 130 -8.98 -16.77 6.66
N ASP A 131 -8.40 -15.57 6.78
CA ASP A 131 -8.68 -14.47 5.86
C ASP A 131 -8.05 -14.76 4.49
N LEU A 132 -6.85 -15.34 4.46
CA LEU A 132 -6.18 -15.77 3.23
C LEU A 132 -7.05 -16.80 2.47
N GLU A 133 -7.61 -17.79 3.14
CA GLU A 133 -8.44 -18.81 2.47
C GLU A 133 -9.69 -18.18 1.80
N SER A 134 -10.31 -17.20 2.46
CA SER A 134 -11.44 -16.48 1.87
C SER A 134 -11.01 -15.59 0.69
N GLU A 135 -9.91 -14.84 0.84
CA GLU A 135 -9.43 -13.93 -0.19
C GLU A 135 -8.80 -14.65 -1.38
N ARG A 136 -8.18 -15.80 -1.18
CA ARG A 136 -7.71 -16.66 -2.26
C ARG A 136 -8.82 -16.95 -3.27
N THR A 137 -10.03 -17.25 -2.78
CA THR A 137 -11.19 -17.48 -3.66
C THR A 137 -11.58 -16.22 -4.42
N VAL A 138 -11.53 -15.05 -3.78
CA VAL A 138 -11.81 -13.76 -4.44
C VAL A 138 -10.79 -13.49 -5.54
N VAL A 139 -9.49 -13.59 -5.23
CA VAL A 139 -8.41 -13.35 -6.20
C VAL A 139 -8.45 -14.35 -7.36
N LEU A 140 -8.79 -15.61 -7.12
CA LEU A 140 -8.98 -16.59 -8.19
C LEU A 140 -10.17 -16.25 -9.10
N ASN A 141 -11.27 -15.72 -8.55
CA ASN A 141 -12.40 -15.25 -9.34
C ASN A 141 -12.02 -14.01 -10.19
N GLU A 142 -11.22 -13.08 -9.65
CA GLU A 142 -10.69 -11.94 -10.41
C GLU A 142 -9.76 -12.41 -11.54
N LEU A 143 -8.93 -13.41 -11.27
CA LEU A 143 -8.08 -14.04 -12.27
C LEU A 143 -8.90 -14.67 -13.39
N ASP A 144 -9.99 -15.39 -13.05
CA ASP A 144 -10.93 -15.95 -14.01
C ASP A 144 -11.63 -14.85 -14.84
N ALA A 145 -12.00 -13.74 -14.22
CA ALA A 145 -12.59 -12.61 -14.91
C ALA A 145 -11.59 -11.98 -15.92
N GLY A 146 -10.33 -11.77 -15.52
CA GLY A 146 -9.28 -11.27 -16.41
C GLY A 146 -8.94 -12.22 -17.55
N GLU A 147 -9.05 -13.54 -17.35
CA GLU A 147 -8.88 -14.53 -18.42
C GLU A 147 -10.01 -14.50 -19.47
N ASN A 148 -11.13 -13.87 -19.17
CA ASN A 148 -12.24 -13.61 -20.10
C ASN A 148 -12.21 -12.20 -20.70
N ASP A 149 -11.25 -11.34 -20.32
CA ASP A 149 -11.06 -10.01 -20.90
C ASP A 149 -9.91 -10.01 -21.91
N SER A 150 -10.21 -9.62 -23.16
CA SER A 150 -9.24 -9.65 -24.27
C SER A 150 -8.07 -8.66 -24.05
N PHE A 151 -8.31 -7.53 -23.38
CA PHE A 151 -7.28 -6.56 -23.10
C PHE A 151 -6.32 -7.06 -22.01
N ASP A 152 -6.86 -7.65 -20.94
CA ASP A 152 -6.05 -8.24 -19.87
C ASP A 152 -5.19 -9.40 -20.39
N LEU A 153 -5.75 -10.26 -21.25
CA LEU A 153 -5.00 -11.32 -21.92
C LEU A 153 -3.88 -10.78 -22.82
N LEU A 154 -4.17 -9.69 -23.58
CA LEU A 154 -3.17 -9.04 -24.41
C LEU A 154 -2.03 -8.46 -23.57
N MET A 155 -2.36 -7.73 -22.49
CA MET A 155 -1.36 -7.13 -21.60
C MET A 155 -0.51 -8.21 -20.91
N LYS A 156 -1.14 -9.23 -20.33
CA LYS A 156 -0.46 -10.37 -19.70
C LYS A 156 0.51 -11.06 -20.67
N SER A 157 0.06 -11.34 -21.90
CA SER A 157 0.88 -12.00 -22.91
C SER A 157 2.02 -11.10 -23.41
N SER A 158 1.74 -9.80 -23.62
CA SER A 158 2.74 -8.83 -24.07
C SER A 158 3.88 -8.67 -23.07
N PHE A 159 3.58 -8.54 -21.78
CA PHE A 159 4.59 -8.45 -20.73
C PHE A 159 5.39 -9.75 -20.59
N ALA A 160 4.72 -10.91 -20.64
CA ALA A 160 5.39 -12.22 -20.57
C ALA A 160 6.34 -12.47 -21.76
N LEU A 161 6.06 -11.89 -22.93
CA LEU A 161 6.91 -11.97 -24.12
C LEU A 161 8.00 -10.88 -24.15
N ALA A 162 7.69 -9.68 -23.65
CA ALA A 162 8.61 -8.54 -23.67
C ALA A 162 9.76 -8.69 -22.66
N TYR A 163 9.55 -9.40 -21.56
CA TYR A 163 10.55 -9.58 -20.51
C TYR A 163 10.94 -11.04 -20.36
N LEU A 164 12.23 -11.35 -20.54
CA LEU A 164 12.77 -12.70 -20.39
C LEU A 164 13.16 -13.02 -18.95
N GLU A 165 13.82 -12.09 -18.28
CA GLU A 165 14.36 -12.27 -16.92
C GLU A 165 13.75 -11.30 -15.92
N HIS A 166 13.47 -10.04 -16.34
CA HIS A 166 12.95 -9.02 -15.42
C HIS A 166 11.59 -9.43 -14.85
N PRO A 167 11.33 -9.24 -13.55
CA PRO A 167 10.08 -9.62 -12.90
C PRO A 167 8.81 -8.99 -13.48
N TYR A 168 8.91 -7.96 -14.30
CA TYR A 168 7.76 -7.41 -15.04
C TYR A 168 7.05 -8.42 -15.95
N ARG A 169 7.68 -9.56 -16.20
CA ARG A 169 7.10 -10.64 -17.02
C ARG A 169 5.87 -11.30 -16.41
N HIS A 170 5.71 -11.28 -15.09
CA HIS A 170 4.55 -11.90 -14.45
C HIS A 170 3.46 -10.86 -14.14
N PRO A 171 2.18 -11.26 -14.23
CA PRO A 171 1.08 -10.37 -13.97
C PRO A 171 1.01 -10.02 -12.48
N THR A 172 0.56 -8.81 -12.16
CA THR A 172 0.41 -8.34 -10.77
C THR A 172 -0.53 -9.22 -9.94
N ILE A 173 -1.57 -9.78 -10.56
CA ILE A 173 -2.48 -10.71 -9.90
C ILE A 173 -1.82 -12.07 -9.58
N GLY A 174 -0.67 -12.35 -10.20
CA GLY A 174 0.07 -13.60 -10.06
C GLY A 174 -0.34 -14.68 -11.06
N TRP A 175 0.47 -15.74 -11.09
CA TRP A 175 0.12 -16.96 -11.80
C TRP A 175 -0.83 -17.80 -10.96
N ARG A 176 -1.84 -18.41 -11.58
CA ARG A 176 -2.86 -19.21 -10.90
C ARG A 176 -2.26 -20.23 -9.92
N ASN A 177 -1.27 -21.00 -10.35
CA ASN A 177 -0.65 -22.00 -9.51
C ASN A 177 0.03 -21.42 -8.25
N ASP A 178 0.60 -20.22 -8.35
CA ASP A 178 1.23 -19.54 -7.22
C ASP A 178 0.17 -19.01 -6.25
N VAL A 179 -0.90 -18.40 -6.76
CA VAL A 179 -2.06 -17.93 -5.98
C VAL A 179 -2.71 -19.09 -5.22
N GLU A 180 -2.94 -20.23 -5.88
CA GLU A 180 -3.54 -21.43 -5.25
C GLU A 180 -2.69 -21.98 -4.10
N ARG A 181 -1.37 -21.83 -4.16
CA ARG A 181 -0.42 -22.37 -3.17
C ARG A 181 0.12 -21.33 -2.18
N MET A 182 -0.27 -20.07 -2.34
CA MET A 182 0.20 -19.00 -1.48
C MET A 182 -0.04 -19.32 0.01
N SER A 183 0.96 -19.15 0.85
CA SER A 183 0.86 -19.41 2.29
C SER A 183 0.87 -18.11 3.10
N GLY A 184 0.26 -18.17 4.29
CA GLY A 184 0.29 -17.04 5.22
C GLY A 184 1.71 -16.66 5.66
N ASP A 185 2.63 -17.64 5.75
CA ASP A 185 4.03 -17.35 6.12
C ASP A 185 4.75 -16.52 5.05
N VAL A 186 4.51 -16.82 3.76
CA VAL A 186 5.05 -16.01 2.66
C VAL A 186 4.53 -14.58 2.72
N LEU A 187 3.22 -14.41 2.94
CA LEU A 187 2.59 -13.08 3.02
C LEU A 187 3.04 -12.29 4.25
N ARG A 188 3.16 -12.95 5.41
CA ARG A 188 3.71 -12.31 6.62
C ARG A 188 5.16 -11.89 6.44
N GLY A 189 6.00 -12.74 5.85
CA GLY A 189 7.38 -12.41 5.54
C GLY A 189 7.51 -11.24 4.54
N PHE A 190 6.63 -11.20 3.55
CA PHE A 190 6.55 -10.10 2.58
C PHE A 190 6.11 -8.79 3.26
N TYR A 191 5.06 -8.83 4.07
CA TYR A 191 4.60 -7.72 4.88
C TYR A 191 5.70 -7.18 5.81
N ASP A 192 6.37 -8.07 6.55
CA ASP A 192 7.43 -7.70 7.48
C ASP A 192 8.67 -7.11 6.80
N THR A 193 8.90 -7.44 5.53
CA THR A 193 10.02 -6.91 4.76
C THR A 193 9.74 -5.50 4.22
N TYR A 194 8.52 -5.24 3.74
CA TYR A 194 8.26 -4.07 2.91
C TYR A 194 7.38 -2.98 3.54
N TYR A 195 6.57 -3.29 4.56
CA TYR A 195 5.60 -2.35 5.13
C TYR A 195 6.19 -1.59 6.33
N HIS A 196 7.09 -0.64 6.02
CA HIS A 196 7.79 0.19 7.00
C HIS A 196 7.76 1.67 6.61
N PRO A 197 7.89 2.61 7.60
CA PRO A 197 7.88 4.05 7.33
C PRO A 197 8.92 4.50 6.30
N ASP A 198 10.13 3.96 6.32
CA ASP A 198 11.21 4.33 5.41
C ASP A 198 11.05 3.77 3.98
N ASN A 199 10.10 2.85 3.78
CA ASN A 199 9.67 2.38 2.46
C ASN A 199 8.30 2.95 2.05
N ALA A 200 7.79 3.96 2.76
CA ALA A 200 6.47 4.52 2.53
C ALA A 200 6.51 6.03 2.26
N THR A 201 5.53 6.49 1.47
CA THR A 201 5.24 7.90 1.26
C THR A 201 3.77 8.16 1.61
N VAL A 202 3.54 9.00 2.60
CA VAL A 202 2.21 9.54 2.92
C VAL A 202 1.94 10.75 2.06
N ILE A 203 0.73 10.88 1.54
CA ILE A 203 0.26 12.01 0.74
C ILE A 203 -0.99 12.56 1.40
N VAL A 204 -1.01 13.88 1.68
CA VAL A 204 -2.19 14.57 2.20
C VAL A 204 -2.50 15.74 1.28
N ALA A 205 -3.65 15.68 0.59
CA ALA A 205 -4.06 16.70 -0.36
C ALA A 205 -5.49 17.18 -0.05
N GLY A 206 -5.76 18.46 -0.24
CA GLY A 206 -7.09 19.05 -0.02
C GLY A 206 -7.07 20.26 0.88
N ASP A 207 -8.17 20.48 1.60
CA ASP A 207 -8.34 21.61 2.53
C ASP A 207 -7.61 21.33 3.85
N LEU A 208 -6.30 21.54 3.85
CA LEU A 208 -5.45 21.20 4.99
C LEU A 208 -4.58 22.38 5.46
N ASP A 209 -4.38 22.46 6.77
CA ASP A 209 -3.24 23.12 7.36
C ASP A 209 -2.07 22.12 7.44
N GLN A 210 -0.93 22.45 6.82
CA GLN A 210 0.23 21.57 6.75
C GLN A 210 0.78 21.21 8.13
N ALA A 211 0.75 22.15 9.09
CA ALA A 211 1.27 21.89 10.43
C ALA A 211 0.36 20.91 11.18
N VAL A 212 -0.96 21.06 11.05
CA VAL A 212 -1.96 20.15 11.62
C VAL A 212 -1.85 18.76 11.00
N ALA A 213 -1.71 18.68 9.68
CA ALA A 213 -1.54 17.39 8.99
C ALA A 213 -0.26 16.66 9.46
N LEU A 214 0.87 17.36 9.56
CA LEU A 214 2.12 16.80 10.06
C LEU A 214 2.02 16.37 11.54
N ASP A 215 1.28 17.09 12.37
CA ASP A 215 1.06 16.71 13.77
C ASP A 215 0.22 15.43 13.88
N HIS A 216 -0.79 15.23 13.01
CA HIS A 216 -1.52 13.96 12.93
C HIS A 216 -0.62 12.81 12.52
N VAL A 217 0.16 12.99 11.44
CA VAL A 217 1.10 11.96 10.95
C VAL A 217 2.14 11.63 12.02
N GLU A 218 2.70 12.62 12.72
CA GLU A 218 3.66 12.40 13.80
C GLU A 218 3.09 11.55 14.93
N ARG A 219 1.88 11.89 15.41
CA ARG A 219 1.26 11.15 16.51
C ARG A 219 1.04 9.68 16.18
N ALA A 220 0.72 9.37 14.93
CA ALA A 220 0.38 8.02 14.50
C ALA A 220 1.60 7.21 14.02
N PHE A 221 2.47 7.82 13.21
CA PHE A 221 3.59 7.14 12.57
C PHE A 221 4.93 7.38 13.27
N GLY A 222 5.07 8.45 14.08
CA GLY A 222 6.36 8.85 14.66
C GLY A 222 6.99 7.80 15.57
N GLY A 223 6.17 6.96 16.23
CA GLY A 223 6.63 5.86 17.07
C GLY A 223 6.98 4.57 16.32
N LEU A 224 6.65 4.47 15.03
CA LEU A 224 6.95 3.28 14.23
C LEU A 224 8.44 3.26 13.85
N GLY A 225 9.06 2.07 13.97
CA GLY A 225 10.46 1.86 13.61
C GLY A 225 10.68 1.79 12.11
N ARG A 226 11.94 2.00 11.70
CA ARG A 226 12.39 1.67 10.34
C ARG A 226 12.38 0.17 10.12
N ALA A 227 12.49 -0.25 8.85
CA ALA A 227 12.81 -1.62 8.51
C ALA A 227 14.08 -2.08 9.27
N PRO A 228 14.07 -3.28 9.86
CA PRO A 228 15.25 -3.79 10.59
C PRO A 228 16.45 -4.01 9.67
N GLU A 229 16.18 -4.36 8.42
CA GLU A 229 17.16 -4.49 7.34
C GLU A 229 16.77 -3.59 6.17
N PRO A 230 17.71 -3.14 5.34
CA PRO A 230 17.39 -2.38 4.12
C PRO A 230 16.42 -3.16 3.23
N VAL A 231 15.41 -2.46 2.72
CA VAL A 231 14.47 -3.06 1.77
C VAL A 231 15.25 -3.63 0.56
N PRO A 232 15.02 -4.90 0.19
CA PRO A 232 15.73 -5.54 -0.91
C PRO A 232 15.51 -4.79 -2.24
N GLU A 233 16.60 -4.51 -2.94
CA GLU A 233 16.55 -3.94 -4.29
C GLU A 233 16.38 -5.05 -5.34
N VAL A 234 15.53 -4.81 -6.32
CA VAL A 234 15.43 -5.68 -7.50
C VAL A 234 16.58 -5.35 -8.44
N THR A 235 17.59 -6.21 -8.46
CA THR A 235 18.82 -6.02 -9.25
C THR A 235 18.80 -6.74 -10.60
N ILE A 236 17.72 -7.50 -10.88
CA ILE A 236 17.55 -8.24 -12.14
C ILE A 236 17.41 -7.23 -13.28
N ARG A 237 18.23 -7.40 -14.32
CA ARG A 237 18.20 -6.60 -15.54
C ARG A 237 17.74 -7.44 -16.71
N GLU A 238 16.87 -6.86 -17.53
CA GLU A 238 16.50 -7.49 -18.79
C GLU A 238 17.74 -7.58 -19.72
N PRO A 239 18.01 -8.73 -20.34
CA PRO A 239 19.06 -8.83 -21.34
C PRO A 239 18.76 -7.96 -22.55
N GLU A 240 19.81 -7.56 -23.29
CA GLU A 240 19.65 -6.79 -24.52
C GLU A 240 18.82 -7.61 -25.54
N GLN A 241 17.68 -7.06 -25.92
CA GLN A 241 16.80 -7.68 -26.91
C GLN A 241 17.38 -7.43 -28.32
N ARG A 242 17.56 -8.48 -29.09
CA ARG A 242 18.09 -8.45 -30.46
C ARG A 242 16.99 -8.76 -31.48
#